data_b00101438c613eef2cf295306509c4e9
#
_entry.id   b00101438c613eef2cf295306509c4e9
#
_cell.length_a   1.000
_cell.length_b   1.000
_cell.length_c   1.000
_cell.angle_alpha   90.00
_cell.angle_beta   90.00
_cell.angle_gamma   90.00
#
_symmetry.space_group_name_H-M   'P 1'
#
loop_
_entity.id
_entity.type
_entity.pdbx_description
1 polymer ?
#
loop_
_entity_poly.entity_id
_entity_poly.type
_entity_poly.pdbx_seq_one_letter_code
_entity_poly.pdbx_strand_id
1 'polypeptide(L)'
;MDISRAAESSIQGEFRKKIWAKLVKAISDYQLIQDGDRICVCISGGKDSVLMAKCLQMLQRFGKPSFTCEYIVMDPGYAPKNRRKIEENTQKLGIPARFFDTKIFSSVETQAKHPCFLCAKLRRGWLYKTAGELGCNKSALGHHFDDVIETILMGMLYGSQMQTMMPKLHSENYPGMELIRPLYLIREEDVIGWAKANGLDFIQCACSVSENRESGSKRAKVKALLRELRKTDPAVDMNIFRSAENVNLQTLISYHLGEERHHFLDSYDQGLSIRGTKNQ
;
A
#
# COMPACT_ATOMS: atom_id res chain seq x y z
N MET A 1 -7.31 -1.08 -30.87
CA MET A 1 -6.09 -0.60 -30.20
C MET A 1 -5.80 -1.57 -29.05
N ASP A 2 -4.58 -2.03 -28.89
CA ASP A 2 -4.22 -2.93 -27.79
C ASP A 2 -4.38 -2.18 -26.46
N ILE A 3 -5.26 -2.65 -25.60
CA ILE A 3 -5.60 -2.02 -24.31
C ILE A 3 -4.33 -1.90 -23.45
N SER A 4 -3.43 -2.89 -23.50
CA SER A 4 -2.17 -2.85 -22.77
C SER A 4 -1.31 -1.66 -23.17
N ARG A 5 -1.13 -1.43 -24.49
CA ARG A 5 -0.37 -0.28 -25.02
C ARG A 5 -1.06 1.05 -24.71
N ALA A 6 -2.39 1.11 -24.78
CA ALA A 6 -3.13 2.31 -24.43
C ALA A 6 -2.94 2.68 -22.96
N ALA A 7 -3.04 1.70 -22.06
CA ALA A 7 -2.82 1.89 -20.63
C ALA A 7 -1.40 2.36 -20.30
N GLU A 8 -0.37 1.82 -20.98
CA GLU A 8 1.02 2.28 -20.83
C GLU A 8 1.21 3.70 -21.35
N SER A 9 0.67 4.00 -22.53
CA SER A 9 0.73 5.33 -23.14
C SER A 9 0.08 6.38 -22.23
N SER A 10 -1.07 6.04 -21.62
CA SER A 10 -1.76 6.94 -20.69
C SER A 10 -0.95 7.22 -19.43
N ILE A 11 -0.26 6.19 -18.86
CA ILE A 11 0.63 6.36 -17.70
C ILE A 11 1.80 7.28 -18.04
N GLN A 12 2.38 7.19 -19.24
CA GLN A 12 3.50 8.04 -19.65
C GLN A 12 3.08 9.39 -20.23
N GLY A 13 1.82 9.54 -20.62
CA GLY A 13 1.24 10.77 -21.16
C GLY A 13 0.42 11.54 -20.12
N GLU A 14 -0.89 11.37 -20.15
CA GLU A 14 -1.85 12.10 -19.30
C GLU A 14 -1.58 11.95 -17.81
N PHE A 15 -1.26 10.72 -17.36
CA PHE A 15 -1.02 10.42 -15.95
C PHE A 15 0.47 10.49 -15.56
N ARG A 16 1.36 10.99 -16.42
CA ARG A 16 2.80 10.99 -16.15
C ARG A 16 3.16 11.67 -14.84
N LYS A 17 2.66 12.89 -14.60
CA LYS A 17 2.94 13.64 -13.36
C LYS A 17 2.26 13.04 -12.14
N LYS A 18 1.10 12.46 -12.34
CA LYS A 18 0.22 11.95 -11.28
C LYS A 18 0.57 10.54 -10.84
N ILE A 19 1.00 9.68 -11.75
CA ILE A 19 1.32 8.28 -11.50
C ILE A 19 2.81 8.01 -11.72
N TRP A 20 3.33 8.13 -12.95
CA TRP A 20 4.68 7.69 -13.27
C TRP A 20 5.77 8.42 -12.47
N ALA A 21 5.75 9.74 -12.44
CA ALA A 21 6.73 10.52 -11.72
C ALA A 21 6.70 10.27 -10.21
N LYS A 22 5.49 10.09 -9.64
CA LYS A 22 5.33 9.76 -8.21
C LYS A 22 5.79 8.34 -7.88
N LEU A 23 5.57 7.37 -8.80
CA LEU A 23 6.11 6.02 -8.65
C LEU A 23 7.64 6.04 -8.60
N VAL A 24 8.27 6.66 -9.61
CA VAL A 24 9.73 6.77 -9.69
C VAL A 24 10.29 7.49 -8.47
N LYS A 25 9.63 8.59 -8.04
CA LYS A 25 10.00 9.31 -6.83
C LYS A 25 9.92 8.43 -5.59
N ALA A 26 8.84 7.67 -5.39
CA ALA A 26 8.71 6.76 -4.24
C ALA A 26 9.81 5.69 -4.25
N ILE A 27 10.09 5.10 -5.40
CA ILE A 27 11.15 4.09 -5.55
C ILE A 27 12.52 4.67 -5.18
N SER A 28 12.82 5.89 -5.63
CA SER A 28 14.09 6.57 -5.35
C SER A 28 14.18 7.03 -3.90
N ASP A 29 13.22 7.80 -3.41
CA ASP A 29 13.28 8.42 -2.07
C ASP A 29 13.32 7.39 -0.96
N TYR A 30 12.56 6.31 -1.10
CA TYR A 30 12.46 5.25 -0.10
C TYR A 30 13.33 4.02 -0.43
N GLN A 31 14.12 4.08 -1.52
CA GLN A 31 14.98 2.97 -1.95
C GLN A 31 14.22 1.63 -1.99
N LEU A 32 13.05 1.63 -2.66
CA LEU A 32 12.17 0.48 -2.66
C LEU A 32 12.70 -0.68 -3.50
N ILE A 33 13.41 -0.37 -4.58
CA ILE A 33 13.91 -1.35 -5.55
C ILE A 33 15.40 -1.09 -5.79
N GLN A 34 16.19 -2.15 -5.76
CA GLN A 34 17.65 -2.15 -5.99
C GLN A 34 18.02 -3.12 -7.11
N ASP A 35 19.24 -2.99 -7.61
CA ASP A 35 19.76 -3.93 -8.60
C ASP A 35 19.82 -5.35 -8.04
N GLY A 36 19.38 -6.31 -8.84
CA GLY A 36 19.33 -7.71 -8.47
C GLY A 36 18.07 -8.16 -7.71
N ASP A 37 17.16 -7.23 -7.37
CA ASP A 37 15.91 -7.59 -6.69
C ASP A 37 15.05 -8.56 -7.51
N ARG A 38 14.40 -9.49 -6.82
CA ARG A 38 13.34 -10.36 -7.33
C ARG A 38 12.06 -10.04 -6.57
N ILE A 39 11.10 -9.43 -7.25
CA ILE A 39 9.92 -8.83 -6.64
C ILE A 39 8.69 -9.69 -6.91
N CYS A 40 8.05 -10.18 -5.86
CA CYS A 40 6.73 -10.79 -5.93
C CYS A 40 5.66 -9.69 -5.95
N VAL A 41 5.04 -9.47 -7.09
CA VAL A 41 3.99 -8.46 -7.30
C VAL A 41 2.64 -9.08 -6.97
N CYS A 42 2.06 -8.66 -5.84
CA CYS A 42 0.83 -9.24 -5.31
C CYS A 42 -0.41 -8.55 -5.89
N ILE A 43 -1.13 -9.23 -6.74
CA ILE A 43 -2.34 -8.72 -7.41
C ILE A 43 -3.57 -9.23 -6.66
N SER A 44 -4.36 -8.29 -6.12
CA SER A 44 -5.62 -8.59 -5.41
C SER A 44 -6.86 -8.53 -6.32
N GLY A 45 -6.68 -8.10 -7.57
CA GLY A 45 -7.77 -7.87 -8.53
C GLY A 45 -8.41 -6.48 -8.44
N GLY A 46 -8.06 -5.68 -7.43
CA GLY A 46 -8.46 -4.27 -7.34
C GLY A 46 -7.59 -3.36 -8.22
N LYS A 47 -8.11 -2.17 -8.53
CA LYS A 47 -7.47 -1.14 -9.38
C LYS A 47 -6.01 -0.85 -9.01
N ASP A 48 -5.73 -0.75 -7.70
CA ASP A 48 -4.43 -0.34 -7.18
C ASP A 48 -3.36 -1.39 -7.45
N SER A 49 -3.66 -2.65 -7.16
CA SER A 49 -2.74 -3.77 -7.38
C SER A 49 -2.44 -4.01 -8.87
N VAL A 50 -3.43 -3.79 -9.73
CA VAL A 50 -3.26 -3.94 -11.18
C VAL A 50 -2.47 -2.77 -11.77
N LEU A 51 -2.73 -1.52 -11.34
CA LEU A 51 -1.90 -0.38 -11.72
C LEU A 51 -0.45 -0.58 -11.28
N MET A 52 -0.22 -1.00 -10.03
CA MET A 52 1.11 -1.31 -9.51
C MET A 52 1.83 -2.34 -10.40
N ALA A 53 1.15 -3.45 -10.72
CA ALA A 53 1.71 -4.50 -11.56
C ALA A 53 2.10 -3.95 -12.95
N LYS A 54 1.24 -3.13 -13.56
CA LYS A 54 1.51 -2.52 -14.85
C LYS A 54 2.69 -1.54 -14.79
N CYS A 55 2.75 -0.71 -13.77
CA CYS A 55 3.86 0.23 -13.55
C CYS A 55 5.21 -0.50 -13.37
N LEU A 56 5.24 -1.57 -12.56
CA LEU A 56 6.46 -2.36 -12.35
C LEU A 56 6.88 -3.10 -13.61
N GLN A 57 5.93 -3.63 -14.40
CA GLN A 57 6.20 -4.23 -15.71
C GLN A 57 6.82 -3.21 -16.68
N MET A 58 6.33 -1.97 -16.69
CA MET A 58 6.90 -0.90 -17.48
C MET A 58 8.31 -0.53 -17.00
N LEU A 59 8.48 -0.35 -15.69
CA LEU A 59 9.76 0.04 -15.09
C LEU A 59 10.86 -0.99 -15.36
N GLN A 60 10.55 -2.28 -15.27
CA GLN A 60 11.48 -3.36 -15.56
C GLN A 60 12.10 -3.26 -16.97
N ARG A 61 11.34 -2.74 -17.95
CA ARG A 61 11.83 -2.56 -19.32
C ARG A 61 12.83 -1.43 -19.49
N PHE A 62 12.90 -0.47 -18.55
CA PHE A 62 13.89 0.61 -18.57
C PHE A 62 15.27 0.18 -18.04
N GLY A 63 15.39 -1.00 -17.43
CA GLY A 63 16.63 -1.65 -17.08
C GLY A 63 17.43 -1.02 -15.93
N LYS A 64 16.95 0.05 -15.29
CA LYS A 64 17.59 0.69 -14.13
C LYS A 64 16.55 1.15 -13.12
N PRO A 65 16.57 0.61 -11.86
CA PRO A 65 17.41 -0.53 -11.44
C PRO A 65 17.07 -1.81 -12.21
N SER A 66 18.03 -2.74 -12.31
CA SER A 66 17.83 -4.05 -12.94
C SER A 66 17.20 -5.00 -11.92
N PHE A 67 15.97 -5.42 -12.14
CA PHE A 67 15.23 -6.32 -11.24
C PHE A 67 14.30 -7.24 -12.04
N THR A 68 13.78 -8.27 -11.38
CA THR A 68 12.80 -9.20 -11.98
C THR A 68 11.50 -9.20 -11.19
N CYS A 69 10.40 -9.52 -11.87
CA CYS A 69 9.07 -9.61 -11.23
C CYS A 69 8.42 -10.95 -11.47
N GLU A 70 7.85 -11.52 -10.40
CA GLU A 70 6.88 -12.60 -10.43
C GLU A 70 5.50 -12.00 -10.09
N TYR A 71 4.53 -12.16 -10.99
CA TYR A 71 3.18 -11.61 -10.83
C TYR A 71 2.26 -12.69 -10.32
N ILE A 72 1.72 -12.51 -9.10
CA ILE A 72 0.86 -13.53 -8.49
C ILE A 72 -0.52 -12.98 -8.13
N VAL A 73 -1.53 -13.79 -8.35
CA VAL A 73 -2.88 -13.62 -7.84
C VAL A 73 -3.14 -14.74 -6.85
N MET A 74 -3.29 -14.38 -5.57
CA MET A 74 -3.79 -15.34 -4.59
C MET A 74 -5.31 -15.29 -4.60
N ASP A 75 -5.93 -16.41 -4.94
CA ASP A 75 -7.38 -16.58 -4.86
C ASP A 75 -7.75 -17.15 -3.48
N PRO A 76 -8.37 -16.35 -2.60
CA PRO A 76 -8.77 -16.82 -1.27
C PRO A 76 -10.09 -17.60 -1.26
N GLY A 77 -10.68 -17.87 -2.41
CA GLY A 77 -12.01 -18.44 -2.63
C GLY A 77 -12.98 -17.42 -3.26
N TYR A 78 -12.53 -16.72 -4.30
CA TYR A 78 -13.38 -15.76 -5.01
C TYR A 78 -14.59 -16.43 -5.67
N ALA A 79 -15.72 -15.70 -5.74
CA ALA A 79 -16.81 -16.09 -6.62
C ALA A 79 -16.30 -16.18 -8.08
N PRO A 80 -16.80 -17.14 -8.89
CA PRO A 80 -16.32 -17.35 -10.26
C PRO A 80 -16.37 -16.10 -11.14
N LYS A 81 -17.34 -15.22 -10.92
CA LYS A 81 -17.43 -13.92 -11.61
C LYS A 81 -16.24 -13.02 -11.30
N ASN A 82 -15.85 -12.93 -10.03
CA ASN A 82 -14.73 -12.10 -9.59
C ASN A 82 -13.39 -12.66 -10.11
N ARG A 83 -13.22 -13.99 -10.05
CA ARG A 83 -12.04 -14.66 -10.60
C ARG A 83 -11.88 -14.37 -12.09
N ARG A 84 -12.92 -14.58 -12.89
CA ARG A 84 -12.89 -14.27 -14.33
C ARG A 84 -12.55 -12.81 -14.61
N LYS A 85 -13.10 -11.88 -13.83
CA LYS A 85 -12.79 -10.44 -13.96
C LYS A 85 -11.30 -10.14 -13.77
N ILE A 86 -10.65 -10.80 -12.80
CA ILE A 86 -9.22 -10.63 -12.55
C ILE A 86 -8.40 -11.21 -13.72
N GLU A 87 -8.77 -12.39 -14.19
CA GLU A 87 -8.13 -13.05 -15.35
C GLU A 87 -8.24 -12.20 -16.62
N GLU A 88 -9.43 -11.68 -16.93
CA GLU A 88 -9.65 -10.78 -18.06
C GLU A 88 -8.81 -9.50 -17.97
N ASN A 89 -8.78 -8.85 -16.80
CA ASN A 89 -8.02 -7.61 -16.62
C ASN A 89 -6.51 -7.84 -16.76
N THR A 90 -5.96 -8.90 -16.16
CA THR A 90 -4.56 -9.23 -16.28
C THR A 90 -4.18 -9.58 -17.72
N GLN A 91 -5.03 -10.33 -18.42
CA GLN A 91 -4.85 -10.67 -19.84
C GLN A 91 -4.92 -9.43 -20.73
N LYS A 92 -5.97 -8.58 -20.59
CA LYS A 92 -6.13 -7.32 -21.36
C LYS A 92 -4.93 -6.38 -21.20
N LEU A 93 -4.33 -6.35 -20.02
CA LEU A 93 -3.17 -5.51 -19.72
C LEU A 93 -1.83 -6.20 -20.01
N GLY A 94 -1.82 -7.44 -20.49
CA GLY A 94 -0.61 -8.19 -20.79
C GLY A 94 0.26 -8.43 -19.55
N ILE A 95 -0.36 -8.60 -18.39
CA ILE A 95 0.34 -8.93 -17.14
C ILE A 95 0.43 -10.46 -17.02
N PRO A 96 1.63 -11.07 -16.95
CA PRO A 96 1.81 -12.52 -16.89
C PRO A 96 1.51 -13.06 -15.48
N ALA A 97 0.28 -12.91 -15.02
CA ALA A 97 -0.12 -13.28 -13.68
C ALA A 97 -0.28 -14.80 -13.51
N ARG A 98 0.32 -15.35 -12.46
CA ARG A 98 0.12 -16.74 -12.00
C ARG A 98 -0.92 -16.77 -10.90
N PHE A 99 -1.89 -17.66 -11.04
CA PHE A 99 -3.00 -17.80 -10.10
C PHE A 99 -2.76 -18.96 -9.15
N PHE A 100 -2.99 -18.72 -7.86
CA PHE A 100 -2.84 -19.70 -6.80
C PHE A 100 -4.13 -19.78 -5.98
N ASP A 101 -4.74 -20.96 -5.96
CA ASP A 101 -5.98 -21.18 -5.24
C ASP A 101 -5.68 -21.48 -3.76
N THR A 102 -6.45 -20.86 -2.86
CA THR A 102 -6.38 -21.12 -1.42
C THR A 102 -7.78 -21.25 -0.84
N LYS A 103 -7.89 -21.79 0.38
CA LYS A 103 -9.16 -21.95 1.10
C LYS A 103 -9.30 -20.94 2.26
N ILE A 104 -8.69 -19.75 2.13
CA ILE A 104 -8.63 -18.77 3.23
C ILE A 104 -10.02 -18.31 3.65
N PHE A 105 -10.92 -18.00 2.71
CA PHE A 105 -12.25 -17.54 3.06
C PHE A 105 -13.04 -18.58 3.84
N SER A 106 -13.06 -19.83 3.40
CA SER A 106 -13.76 -20.92 4.12
C SER A 106 -13.18 -21.17 5.52
N SER A 107 -11.86 -21.03 5.66
CA SER A 107 -11.19 -21.20 6.98
C SER A 107 -11.51 -20.06 7.96
N VAL A 108 -11.80 -18.84 7.45
CA VAL A 108 -12.09 -17.68 8.27
C VAL A 108 -13.57 -17.60 8.67
N GLU A 109 -14.48 -18.01 7.78
CA GLU A 109 -15.93 -18.01 8.04
C GLU A 109 -16.32 -18.89 9.22
N THR A 110 -15.59 -19.97 9.46
CA THR A 110 -15.89 -20.95 10.53
C THR A 110 -15.31 -20.60 11.90
N GLN A 111 -14.37 -19.65 12.03
CA GLN A 111 -13.56 -19.52 13.25
C GLN A 111 -13.61 -18.15 13.96
N ALA A 112 -14.33 -17.11 13.50
CA ALA A 112 -13.81 -15.80 13.82
C ALA A 112 -14.70 -14.86 14.64
N LYS A 113 -14.21 -14.52 15.85
CA LYS A 113 -14.57 -13.25 16.53
C LYS A 113 -14.12 -12.00 15.73
N HIS A 114 -13.00 -12.11 14.97
CA HIS A 114 -12.42 -11.03 14.13
C HIS A 114 -12.01 -11.55 12.73
N PRO A 115 -12.96 -11.86 11.84
CA PRO A 115 -12.67 -12.52 10.56
C PRO A 115 -11.73 -11.71 9.66
N CYS A 116 -11.88 -10.39 9.58
CA CYS A 116 -11.03 -9.54 8.74
C CYS A 116 -9.56 -9.53 9.18
N PHE A 117 -9.31 -9.52 10.49
CA PHE A 117 -7.94 -9.57 11.02
C PHE A 117 -7.27 -10.91 10.70
N LEU A 118 -7.97 -12.02 10.95
CA LEU A 118 -7.45 -13.36 10.66
C LEU A 118 -7.21 -13.54 9.15
N CYS A 119 -8.16 -13.11 8.32
CA CYS A 119 -8.00 -13.13 6.86
C CYS A 119 -6.76 -12.38 6.40
N ALA A 120 -6.56 -11.15 6.90
CA ALA A 120 -5.39 -10.35 6.56
C ALA A 120 -4.07 -11.01 7.00
N LYS A 121 -4.03 -11.63 8.18
CA LYS A 121 -2.88 -12.36 8.71
C LYS A 121 -2.55 -13.58 7.84
N LEU A 122 -3.55 -14.41 7.52
CA LEU A 122 -3.38 -15.61 6.70
C LEU A 122 -2.93 -15.26 5.28
N ARG A 123 -3.57 -14.24 4.67
CA ARG A 123 -3.17 -13.76 3.34
C ARG A 123 -1.74 -13.30 3.29
N ARG A 124 -1.30 -12.52 4.28
CA ARG A 124 0.08 -12.02 4.36
C ARG A 124 1.08 -13.18 4.52
N GLY A 125 0.81 -14.11 5.43
CA GLY A 125 1.66 -15.29 5.64
C GLY A 125 1.80 -16.11 4.36
N TRP A 126 0.68 -16.35 3.66
CA TRP A 126 0.70 -17.08 2.39
C TRP A 126 1.51 -16.36 1.31
N LEU A 127 1.32 -15.03 1.17
CA LEU A 127 2.05 -14.22 0.18
C LEU A 127 3.56 -14.26 0.42
N TYR A 128 4.01 -14.13 1.66
CA TYR A 128 5.44 -14.20 1.98
C TYR A 128 6.03 -15.58 1.72
N LYS A 129 5.31 -16.63 2.13
CA LYS A 129 5.73 -18.00 1.86
C LYS A 129 5.91 -18.26 0.37
N THR A 130 4.87 -17.92 -0.43
CA THR A 130 4.91 -18.12 -1.89
C THR A 130 5.98 -17.25 -2.55
N ALA A 131 6.18 -16.01 -2.10
CA ALA A 131 7.26 -15.16 -2.60
C ALA A 131 8.63 -15.82 -2.37
N GLY A 132 8.88 -16.39 -1.18
CA GLY A 132 10.10 -17.11 -0.87
C GLY A 132 10.29 -18.36 -1.74
N GLU A 133 9.23 -19.17 -1.94
CA GLU A 133 9.24 -20.35 -2.81
C GLU A 133 9.57 -19.99 -4.28
N LEU A 134 9.18 -18.80 -4.72
CA LEU A 134 9.51 -18.25 -6.04
C LEU A 134 10.91 -17.61 -6.10
N GLY A 135 11.66 -17.64 -5.00
CA GLY A 135 12.99 -17.05 -4.88
C GLY A 135 12.98 -15.51 -4.90
N CYS A 136 11.84 -14.89 -4.54
CA CYS A 136 11.75 -13.44 -4.40
C CYS A 136 12.29 -12.99 -3.04
N ASN A 137 12.97 -11.83 -3.01
CA ASN A 137 13.41 -11.16 -1.79
C ASN A 137 12.49 -10.00 -1.39
N LYS A 138 11.57 -9.60 -2.28
CA LYS A 138 10.60 -8.53 -2.01
C LYS A 138 9.19 -8.93 -2.38
N SER A 139 8.21 -8.40 -1.61
CA SER A 139 6.78 -8.47 -1.91
C SER A 139 6.22 -7.08 -2.10
N ALA A 140 5.67 -6.78 -3.29
CA ALA A 140 5.05 -5.49 -3.60
C ALA A 140 3.54 -5.52 -3.37
N LEU A 141 3.03 -4.55 -2.59
CA LEU A 141 1.61 -4.36 -2.30
C LEU A 141 1.11 -3.01 -2.81
N GLY A 142 -0.09 -2.99 -3.38
CA GLY A 142 -0.71 -1.83 -4.01
C GLY A 142 -1.33 -0.82 -3.04
N HIS A 143 -0.69 -0.54 -1.90
CA HIS A 143 -1.13 0.54 -1.02
C HIS A 143 -0.68 1.90 -1.58
N HIS A 144 -1.55 2.89 -1.50
CA HIS A 144 -1.37 4.21 -2.07
C HIS A 144 -1.37 5.32 -1.00
N PHE A 145 -1.14 6.57 -1.40
CA PHE A 145 -1.03 7.72 -0.51
C PHE A 145 -2.21 7.88 0.45
N ASP A 146 -3.44 7.70 -0.03
CA ASP A 146 -4.63 7.83 0.83
C ASP A 146 -4.67 6.74 1.92
N ASP A 147 -4.21 5.51 1.64
CA ASP A 147 -4.07 4.47 2.67
C ASP A 147 -3.10 4.89 3.78
N VAL A 148 -2.03 5.61 3.44
CA VAL A 148 -1.03 6.09 4.40
C VAL A 148 -1.65 7.12 5.34
N ILE A 149 -2.28 8.17 4.81
CA ILE A 149 -2.90 9.22 5.63
C ILE A 149 -4.08 8.69 6.44
N GLU A 150 -4.88 7.78 5.88
CA GLU A 150 -5.92 7.07 6.62
C GLU A 150 -5.35 6.28 7.80
N THR A 151 -4.19 5.62 7.61
CA THR A 151 -3.53 4.83 8.66
C THR A 151 -3.01 5.73 9.77
N ILE A 152 -2.44 6.90 9.45
CA ILE A 152 -2.01 7.89 10.45
C ILE A 152 -3.21 8.32 11.31
N LEU A 153 -4.30 8.75 10.68
CA LEU A 153 -5.50 9.18 11.41
C LEU A 153 -6.16 8.05 12.19
N MET A 154 -6.19 6.83 11.65
CA MET A 154 -6.70 5.67 12.37
C MET A 154 -5.87 5.35 13.62
N GLY A 155 -4.54 5.47 13.53
CA GLY A 155 -3.63 5.33 14.67
C GLY A 155 -3.95 6.33 15.78
N MET A 156 -4.06 7.61 15.42
CA MET A 156 -4.37 8.70 16.36
C MET A 156 -5.76 8.59 16.97
N LEU A 157 -6.79 8.45 16.13
CA LEU A 157 -8.20 8.54 16.58
C LEU A 157 -8.73 7.27 17.26
N TYR A 158 -8.18 6.12 16.94
CA TYR A 158 -8.70 4.83 17.37
C TYR A 158 -7.66 3.87 17.96
N GLY A 159 -6.39 4.21 17.88
CA GLY A 159 -5.28 3.36 18.34
C GLY A 159 -4.41 4.00 19.41
N SER A 160 -4.65 5.29 19.76
CA SER A 160 -3.81 6.05 20.71
C SER A 160 -2.32 6.01 20.34
N GLN A 161 -2.02 6.00 19.04
CA GLN A 161 -0.65 5.88 18.51
C GLN A 161 -0.41 6.87 17.36
N MET A 162 0.75 7.52 17.39
CA MET A 162 1.27 8.29 16.26
C MET A 162 2.19 7.39 15.44
N GLN A 163 1.64 6.75 14.43
CA GLN A 163 2.35 5.84 13.55
C GLN A 163 1.83 5.91 12.12
N THR A 164 2.68 5.56 11.16
CA THR A 164 2.31 5.51 9.74
C THR A 164 2.44 4.10 9.18
N MET A 165 1.94 3.92 7.97
CA MET A 165 2.23 2.76 7.15
C MET A 165 3.58 2.98 6.47
N MET A 166 4.60 2.23 6.83
CA MET A 166 5.95 2.41 6.26
C MET A 166 5.99 2.08 4.75
N PRO A 167 6.76 2.84 3.93
CA PRO A 167 6.90 2.59 2.49
C PRO A 167 7.57 1.23 2.20
N LYS A 168 8.46 0.78 3.09
CA LYS A 168 9.05 -0.55 3.09
C LYS A 168 9.27 -1.04 4.51
N LEU A 169 9.32 -2.36 4.70
CA LEU A 169 9.65 -2.97 5.99
C LEU A 169 10.15 -4.41 5.79
N HIS A 170 11.08 -4.83 6.62
CA HIS A 170 11.49 -6.22 6.70
C HIS A 170 10.42 -7.07 7.35
N SER A 171 10.29 -8.31 6.91
CA SER A 171 9.38 -9.26 7.52
C SER A 171 10.02 -9.88 8.75
N GLU A 172 9.36 -9.77 9.91
CA GLU A 172 9.83 -10.40 11.16
C GLU A 172 9.76 -11.94 11.10
N ASN A 173 8.77 -12.48 10.39
CA ASN A 173 8.51 -13.91 10.34
C ASN A 173 9.14 -14.62 9.13
N TYR A 174 9.67 -13.89 8.17
CA TYR A 174 10.29 -14.41 6.95
C TYR A 174 11.62 -13.70 6.72
N PRO A 175 12.73 -14.16 7.32
CA PRO A 175 14.04 -13.55 7.17
C PRO A 175 14.44 -13.38 5.70
N GLY A 176 15.00 -12.23 5.36
CA GLY A 176 15.39 -11.89 3.99
C GLY A 176 14.24 -11.42 3.08
N MET A 177 12.99 -11.41 3.57
CA MET A 177 11.85 -10.88 2.82
C MET A 177 11.57 -9.43 3.23
N GLU A 178 11.45 -8.53 2.25
CA GLU A 178 11.06 -7.14 2.43
C GLU A 178 9.70 -6.87 1.77
N LEU A 179 8.82 -6.14 2.43
CA LEU A 179 7.58 -5.63 1.85
C LEU A 179 7.82 -4.22 1.33
N ILE A 180 7.35 -3.93 0.12
CA ILE A 180 7.45 -2.61 -0.50
C ILE A 180 6.08 -2.11 -0.98
N ARG A 181 5.91 -0.78 -1.05
CA ARG A 181 4.68 -0.10 -1.50
C ARG A 181 4.99 0.92 -2.60
N PRO A 182 5.09 0.47 -3.86
CA PRO A 182 5.48 1.35 -4.96
C PRO A 182 4.53 2.52 -5.22
N LEU A 183 3.23 2.38 -4.87
CA LEU A 183 2.22 3.43 -5.06
C LEU A 183 2.15 4.44 -3.90
N TYR A 184 3.11 4.44 -2.98
CA TYR A 184 3.09 5.18 -1.71
C TYR A 184 2.80 6.68 -1.83
N LEU A 185 3.22 7.32 -2.93
CA LEU A 185 3.01 8.74 -3.21
C LEU A 185 1.87 9.03 -4.21
N ILE A 186 1.18 8.01 -4.70
CA ILE A 186 0.12 8.14 -5.70
C ILE A 186 -1.23 8.25 -4.99
N ARG A 187 -2.06 9.21 -5.40
CA ARG A 187 -3.40 9.40 -4.85
C ARG A 187 -4.41 8.39 -5.38
N GLU A 188 -5.39 8.03 -4.55
CA GLU A 188 -6.48 7.12 -4.95
C GLU A 188 -7.27 7.67 -6.14
N GLU A 189 -7.52 9.00 -6.17
CA GLU A 189 -8.21 9.67 -7.27
C GLU A 189 -7.48 9.53 -8.62
N ASP A 190 -6.16 9.55 -8.63
CA ASP A 190 -5.33 9.37 -9.84
C ASP A 190 -5.40 7.92 -10.35
N VAL A 191 -5.46 6.94 -9.45
CA VAL A 191 -5.66 5.53 -9.80
C VAL A 191 -7.05 5.32 -10.40
N ILE A 192 -8.09 5.91 -9.79
CA ILE A 192 -9.47 5.86 -10.30
C ILE A 192 -9.55 6.53 -11.68
N GLY A 193 -8.92 7.71 -11.83
CA GLY A 193 -8.86 8.43 -13.10
C GLY A 193 -8.24 7.59 -14.21
N TRP A 194 -7.09 6.96 -13.95
CA TRP A 194 -6.43 6.08 -14.88
C TRP A 194 -7.30 4.87 -15.28
N ALA A 195 -7.94 4.23 -14.29
CA ALA A 195 -8.82 3.10 -14.54
C ALA A 195 -9.98 3.47 -15.49
N LYS A 196 -10.64 4.61 -15.22
CA LYS A 196 -11.74 5.13 -16.03
C LYS A 196 -11.30 5.51 -17.45
N ALA A 197 -10.18 6.21 -17.59
CA ALA A 197 -9.65 6.65 -18.89
C ALA A 197 -9.31 5.47 -19.81
N ASN A 198 -8.99 4.30 -19.23
CA ASN A 198 -8.68 3.09 -19.98
C ASN A 198 -9.86 2.09 -20.06
N GLY A 199 -11.06 2.48 -19.63
CA GLY A 199 -12.26 1.62 -19.68
C GLY A 199 -12.11 0.33 -18.85
N LEU A 200 -11.31 0.38 -17.78
CA LEU A 200 -11.05 -0.76 -16.91
C LEU A 200 -12.06 -0.78 -15.75
N ASP A 201 -12.66 -1.94 -15.53
CA ASP A 201 -13.56 -2.20 -14.42
C ASP A 201 -12.97 -3.28 -13.52
N PHE A 202 -12.93 -3.03 -12.23
CA PHE A 202 -12.26 -3.87 -11.23
C PHE A 202 -13.25 -4.42 -10.20
N ILE A 203 -12.87 -5.50 -9.55
CA ILE A 203 -13.63 -5.99 -8.39
C ILE A 203 -13.49 -4.96 -7.24
N GLN A 204 -14.63 -4.62 -6.62
CA GLN A 204 -14.64 -3.68 -5.50
C GLN A 204 -14.34 -4.39 -4.19
N CYS A 205 -15.16 -5.35 -3.82
CA CYS A 205 -14.93 -6.20 -2.66
C CYS A 205 -15.25 -7.64 -3.00
N ALA A 206 -14.37 -8.56 -2.66
CA ALA A 206 -14.52 -9.96 -3.04
C ALA A 206 -14.96 -10.85 -1.88
N CYS A 207 -15.18 -10.27 -0.69
CA CYS A 207 -15.53 -10.99 0.53
C CYS A 207 -16.95 -10.63 0.98
N SER A 208 -17.82 -11.63 1.13
CA SER A 208 -19.20 -11.49 1.62
C SER A 208 -19.28 -10.80 3.00
N VAL A 209 -18.23 -10.95 3.82
CA VAL A 209 -18.15 -10.34 5.16
C VAL A 209 -17.90 -8.83 5.09
N SER A 210 -17.19 -8.35 4.07
CA SER A 210 -16.87 -6.92 3.92
C SER A 210 -18.00 -6.12 3.30
N GLU A 211 -18.78 -6.70 2.39
CA GLU A 211 -19.92 -6.05 1.75
C GLU A 211 -20.97 -5.55 2.78
N ASN A 212 -21.13 -6.27 3.89
CA ASN A 212 -22.08 -5.94 4.95
C ASN A 212 -21.53 -4.98 6.04
N ARG A 213 -20.23 -4.63 6.02
CA ARG A 213 -19.58 -3.86 7.09
C ARG A 213 -18.92 -2.55 6.67
N GLU A 214 -18.86 -2.22 5.39
CA GLU A 214 -18.08 -1.08 4.90
C GLU A 214 -18.60 0.27 5.42
N SER A 215 -19.90 0.50 5.45
CA SER A 215 -20.49 1.80 5.81
C SER A 215 -20.28 2.23 7.27
N GLY A 216 -19.99 1.27 8.17
CA GLY A 216 -19.79 1.54 9.62
C GLY A 216 -18.34 1.39 10.09
N SER A 217 -17.40 1.06 9.21
CA SER A 217 -16.02 0.80 9.63
C SER A 217 -15.28 2.07 10.07
N LYS A 218 -14.32 1.93 11.01
CA LYS A 218 -13.45 3.04 11.44
C LYS A 218 -12.77 3.72 10.25
N ARG A 219 -12.34 2.95 9.24
CA ARG A 219 -11.73 3.48 8.02
C ARG A 219 -12.71 4.31 7.19
N ALA A 220 -13.96 3.87 7.04
CA ALA A 220 -14.99 4.64 6.35
C ALA A 220 -15.25 5.99 7.03
N LYS A 221 -15.24 6.03 8.37
CA LYS A 221 -15.36 7.28 9.14
C LYS A 221 -14.18 8.21 8.89
N VAL A 222 -12.96 7.69 8.86
CA VAL A 222 -11.75 8.48 8.54
C VAL A 222 -11.79 9.01 7.10
N LYS A 223 -12.22 8.20 6.13
CA LYS A 223 -12.44 8.65 4.74
C LYS A 223 -13.47 9.78 4.65
N ALA A 224 -14.54 9.71 5.42
CA ALA A 224 -15.54 10.78 5.49
C ALA A 224 -14.96 12.05 6.11
N LEU A 225 -14.22 11.94 7.21
CA LEU A 225 -13.54 13.07 7.85
C LEU A 225 -12.57 13.76 6.88
N LEU A 226 -11.72 13.00 6.19
CA LEU A 226 -10.79 13.55 5.19
C LEU A 226 -11.51 14.28 4.07
N ARG A 227 -12.65 13.78 3.60
CA ARG A 227 -13.47 14.47 2.59
C ARG A 227 -13.96 15.83 3.07
N GLU A 228 -14.36 15.94 4.33
CA GLU A 228 -14.79 17.22 4.90
C GLU A 228 -13.60 18.18 5.07
N LEU A 229 -12.48 17.72 5.61
CA LEU A 229 -11.28 18.54 5.79
C LEU A 229 -10.73 19.07 4.45
N ARG A 230 -10.77 18.28 3.39
CA ARG A 230 -10.35 18.69 2.03
C ARG A 230 -11.16 19.85 1.46
N LYS A 231 -12.40 20.08 1.93
CA LYS A 231 -13.23 21.21 1.49
C LYS A 231 -12.72 22.54 2.05
N THR A 232 -12.10 22.52 3.22
CA THR A 232 -11.64 23.72 3.92
C THR A 232 -10.15 23.99 3.73
N ASP A 233 -9.34 22.93 3.59
CA ASP A 233 -7.89 23.04 3.39
C ASP A 233 -7.40 22.04 2.32
N PRO A 234 -7.05 22.51 1.12
CA PRO A 234 -6.48 21.65 0.07
C PRO A 234 -5.13 21.02 0.44
N ALA A 235 -4.41 21.57 1.43
CA ALA A 235 -3.12 21.07 1.86
C ALA A 235 -3.22 19.98 2.96
N VAL A 236 -4.43 19.72 3.51
CA VAL A 236 -4.64 18.84 4.67
C VAL A 236 -4.01 17.46 4.50
N ASP A 237 -4.15 16.86 3.34
CA ASP A 237 -3.59 15.52 3.07
C ASP A 237 -2.07 15.51 3.21
N MET A 238 -1.42 16.54 2.64
CA MET A 238 0.04 16.66 2.69
C MET A 238 0.52 17.02 4.10
N ASN A 239 -0.26 17.82 4.83
CA ASN A 239 0.04 18.16 6.22
C ASN A 239 -0.02 16.92 7.12
N ILE A 240 -1.05 16.07 6.95
CA ILE A 240 -1.15 14.79 7.67
C ILE A 240 0.03 13.87 7.30
N PHE A 241 0.36 13.75 6.03
CA PHE A 241 1.46 12.91 5.58
C PHE A 241 2.80 13.37 6.17
N ARG A 242 3.12 14.65 6.02
CA ARG A 242 4.36 15.24 6.51
C ARG A 242 4.47 15.27 8.03
N SER A 243 3.38 15.25 8.77
CA SER A 243 3.42 15.17 10.22
C SER A 243 4.15 13.91 10.73
N ALA A 244 4.10 12.82 9.94
CA ALA A 244 4.85 11.60 10.26
C ALA A 244 6.32 11.62 9.80
N GLU A 245 6.70 12.57 8.93
CA GLU A 245 8.09 12.79 8.50
C GLU A 245 8.80 13.85 9.35
N ASN A 246 8.05 14.72 10.03
CA ASN A 246 8.57 15.87 10.79
C ASN A 246 8.12 15.80 12.26
N VAL A 247 8.50 14.73 12.94
CA VAL A 247 8.20 14.53 14.37
C VAL A 247 9.30 15.16 15.23
N ASN A 248 8.90 16.13 16.07
CA ASN A 248 9.80 16.68 17.08
C ASN A 248 9.67 15.88 18.38
N LEU A 249 10.63 15.01 18.65
CA LEU A 249 10.64 14.14 19.82
C LEU A 249 10.71 14.91 21.15
N GLN A 250 11.29 16.12 21.17
CA GLN A 250 11.39 16.96 22.37
C GLN A 250 10.03 17.50 22.84
N THR A 251 9.03 17.50 21.97
CA THR A 251 7.67 17.99 22.27
C THR A 251 6.65 16.87 22.43
N LEU A 252 7.11 15.64 22.52
CA LEU A 252 6.28 14.48 22.85
C LEU A 252 6.36 14.17 24.35
N ILE A 253 5.23 13.81 24.97
CA ILE A 253 5.18 13.39 26.37
C ILE A 253 6.00 12.09 26.54
N SER A 254 5.85 11.14 25.62
CA SER A 254 6.66 9.93 25.59
C SER A 254 6.66 9.32 24.18
N TYR A 255 7.71 8.56 23.88
CA TYR A 255 7.81 7.79 22.63
C TYR A 255 8.53 6.46 22.89
N HIS A 256 8.40 5.53 21.97
CA HIS A 256 9.11 4.25 21.98
C HIS A 256 10.15 4.22 20.87
N LEU A 257 11.34 3.71 21.18
CA LEU A 257 12.38 3.38 20.23
C LEU A 257 12.74 1.90 20.42
N GLY A 258 12.23 1.02 19.56
CA GLY A 258 12.24 -0.42 19.80
C GLY A 258 11.41 -0.78 21.05
N GLU A 259 12.01 -1.48 22.00
CA GLU A 259 11.39 -1.84 23.27
C GLU A 259 11.55 -0.76 24.36
N GLU A 260 12.43 0.24 24.14
CA GLU A 260 12.70 1.30 25.09
C GLU A 260 11.62 2.37 25.04
N ARG A 261 11.12 2.75 26.20
CA ARG A 261 10.22 3.88 26.39
C ARG A 261 11.00 5.09 26.90
N HIS A 262 10.89 6.19 26.17
CA HIS A 262 11.44 7.49 26.56
C HIS A 262 10.31 8.40 27.02
N HIS A 263 10.60 9.21 28.07
CA HIS A 263 9.66 10.17 28.62
C HIS A 263 10.28 11.56 28.67
N PHE A 264 9.52 12.63 28.52
CA PHE A 264 10.06 13.99 28.53
C PHE A 264 10.84 14.33 29.81
N LEU A 265 10.51 13.69 30.94
CA LEU A 265 11.22 13.86 32.22
C LEU A 265 12.64 13.30 32.20
N ASP A 266 12.98 12.40 31.30
CA ASP A 266 14.32 11.79 31.23
C ASP A 266 15.41 12.82 30.91
N SER A 267 15.03 13.93 30.26
CA SER A 267 15.93 15.03 29.87
C SER A 267 15.51 16.41 30.40
N TYR A 268 14.43 16.50 31.17
CA TYR A 268 13.81 17.77 31.60
C TYR A 268 14.81 18.66 32.39
N ASP A 269 15.51 18.11 33.36
CA ASP A 269 16.44 18.82 34.21
C ASP A 269 17.81 19.07 33.52
N GLN A 270 18.05 18.48 32.35
CA GLN A 270 19.27 18.69 31.57
C GLN A 270 19.24 19.96 30.72
N GLY A 271 18.18 20.77 30.82
CA GLY A 271 18.10 22.10 30.21
C GLY A 271 18.03 22.08 28.67
N LEU A 272 17.63 20.98 28.08
CA LEU A 272 17.42 20.92 26.62
C LEU A 272 16.28 21.89 26.25
N SER A 273 16.65 23.01 25.63
CA SER A 273 15.73 24.04 25.18
C SER A 273 14.70 23.45 24.20
N ILE A 274 13.44 23.51 24.54
CA ILE A 274 12.29 23.15 23.65
C ILE A 274 12.25 24.06 22.40
N ARG A 275 12.97 25.17 22.42
CA ARG A 275 13.11 26.06 21.26
C ARG A 275 14.26 25.57 20.40
N GLY A 276 13.92 24.79 19.35
CA GLY A 276 14.87 24.55 18.27
C GLY A 276 15.49 25.88 17.85
N THR A 277 16.81 25.99 17.96
CA THR A 277 17.58 27.07 17.35
C THR A 277 17.16 27.16 15.90
N LYS A 278 16.50 28.26 15.54
CA LYS A 278 16.42 28.69 14.14
C LYS A 278 17.87 28.88 13.70
N ASN A 279 18.44 27.88 13.05
CA ASN A 279 19.68 28.10 12.34
C ASN A 279 19.36 29.08 11.21
N GLN A 280 20.06 30.16 11.24
CA GLN A 280 20.17 31.24 10.25
C GLN A 280 20.48 30.71 8.86
#